data_f54316b159a9f7dbd8f184624011909d
#
_entry.id   f54316b159a9f7dbd8f184624011909d
#
_cell.length_a   1.000
_cell.length_b   1.000
_cell.length_c   1.000
_cell.angle_alpha   90.00
_cell.angle_beta   90.00
_cell.angle_gamma   90.00
#
_symmetry.space_group_name_H-M   'P 1'
#
loop_
_entity.id
_entity.type
_entity.pdbx_description
1 polymer ?
#
loop_
_entity_poly.entity_id
_entity_poly.type
_entity_poly.pdbx_seq_one_letter_code
_entity_poly.pdbx_strand_id
1 'polypeptide(L)'
;IEEVYSGKIRLIDLLSSQMYRLRVPNDIEIRSTLESLNFYKELTSYTKLILGKIEEHRAKVAVDFRDSKITIEHIMPQTITTAWRDELGEDADEIHARYLHNIGNLILTEFNVEMSNTSFENKKKRLASSSLAYRLDIMDKERWSLESILSHQKVMIDAFIDTFSLPEEYQRAENWKRISQVITDFSPLDSGINRLLAGEKPVSIRLDDVTAPVHSWQEVFLNFIKLVIQKRTTLQYLKDNQQRLFNRTDALL
;
A
#
# COMPACT_ATOMS: atom_id res chain seq x y z
N ILE A 1 5.21 -26.76 1.04
CA ILE A 1 6.68 -26.91 1.02
C ILE A 1 7.04 -28.30 0.50
N GLU A 2 6.46 -29.38 1.01
CA GLU A 2 6.70 -30.77 0.54
C GLU A 2 6.47 -30.95 -0.97
N GLU A 3 5.43 -30.33 -1.53
CA GLU A 3 5.12 -30.42 -2.97
C GLU A 3 6.16 -29.68 -3.83
N VAL A 4 6.78 -28.63 -3.30
CA VAL A 4 7.90 -27.95 -3.98
C VAL A 4 9.15 -28.83 -3.90
N TYR A 5 9.49 -29.39 -2.75
CA TYR A 5 10.64 -30.29 -2.59
C TYR A 5 10.50 -31.56 -3.42
N SER A 6 9.30 -32.08 -3.59
CA SER A 6 9.01 -33.24 -4.43
C SER A 6 8.96 -32.92 -5.93
N GLY A 7 9.12 -31.65 -6.33
CA GLY A 7 9.07 -31.22 -7.72
C GLY A 7 7.67 -31.23 -8.34
N LYS A 8 6.62 -31.44 -7.54
CA LYS A 8 5.23 -31.45 -8.04
C LYS A 8 4.72 -30.04 -8.35
N ILE A 9 5.19 -29.02 -7.61
CA ILE A 9 4.82 -27.61 -7.80
C ILE A 9 6.12 -26.81 -7.78
N ARG A 10 6.30 -25.88 -8.73
CA ARG A 10 7.42 -24.94 -8.69
C ARG A 10 7.17 -23.91 -7.58
N LEU A 11 8.24 -23.49 -6.88
CA LEU A 11 8.14 -22.48 -5.83
C LEU A 11 7.42 -21.21 -6.30
N ILE A 12 7.68 -20.80 -7.53
CA ILE A 12 7.09 -19.59 -8.11
C ILE A 12 5.57 -19.74 -8.34
N ASP A 13 5.11 -20.92 -8.78
CA ASP A 13 3.68 -21.19 -8.94
C ASP A 13 2.97 -21.15 -7.59
N LEU A 14 3.65 -21.59 -6.53
CA LEU A 14 3.17 -21.48 -5.15
C LEU A 14 3.08 -20.00 -4.71
N LEU A 15 4.12 -19.21 -4.98
CA LEU A 15 4.17 -17.79 -4.58
C LEU A 15 3.21 -16.91 -5.38
N SER A 16 2.93 -17.25 -6.63
CA SER A 16 1.96 -16.55 -7.48
C SER A 16 0.52 -17.04 -7.31
N SER A 17 0.31 -18.17 -6.63
CA SER A 17 -1.02 -18.73 -6.41
C SER A 17 -1.80 -17.95 -5.36
N GLN A 18 -2.99 -17.50 -5.71
CA GLN A 18 -3.90 -16.80 -4.79
C GLN A 18 -4.47 -17.69 -3.66
N MET A 19 -4.30 -19.00 -3.76
CA MET A 19 -4.78 -19.96 -2.77
C MET A 19 -3.91 -20.00 -1.51
N TYR A 20 -2.71 -19.42 -1.53
CA TYR A 20 -1.76 -19.50 -0.43
C TYR A 20 -1.56 -18.16 0.27
N ARG A 21 -1.43 -18.18 1.59
CA ARG A 21 -1.15 -17.00 2.43
C ARG A 21 0.15 -16.27 2.08
N LEU A 22 1.06 -16.97 1.39
CA LEU A 22 2.40 -16.49 1.06
C LEU A 22 2.51 -16.03 -0.41
N ARG A 23 1.39 -15.77 -1.10
CA ARG A 23 1.47 -15.24 -2.46
C ARG A 23 2.19 -13.89 -2.48
N VAL A 24 2.93 -13.67 -3.53
CA VAL A 24 3.52 -12.34 -3.79
C VAL A 24 2.42 -11.48 -4.42
N PRO A 25 2.15 -10.27 -3.87
CA PRO A 25 1.19 -9.36 -4.47
C PRO A 25 1.68 -8.89 -5.86
N ASN A 26 0.76 -8.57 -6.75
CA ASN A 26 1.10 -7.99 -8.04
C ASN A 26 1.40 -6.48 -7.92
N ASP A 27 1.95 -5.89 -9.00
CA ASP A 27 2.40 -4.50 -9.00
C ASP A 27 1.28 -3.50 -8.71
N ILE A 28 0.04 -3.79 -9.11
CA ILE A 28 -1.12 -2.92 -8.84
C ILE A 28 -1.48 -2.96 -7.35
N GLU A 29 -1.48 -4.15 -6.76
CA GLU A 29 -1.74 -4.31 -5.32
C GLU A 29 -0.64 -3.64 -4.49
N ILE A 30 0.63 -3.80 -4.91
CA ILE A 30 1.78 -3.14 -4.29
C ILE A 30 1.60 -1.62 -4.36
N ARG A 31 1.32 -1.09 -5.54
CA ARG A 31 1.10 0.35 -5.75
C ARG A 31 0.00 0.89 -4.86
N SER A 32 -1.19 0.32 -4.95
CA SER A 32 -2.35 0.75 -4.16
C SER A 32 -2.09 0.70 -2.65
N THR A 33 -1.35 -0.32 -2.19
CA THR A 33 -0.97 -0.44 -0.79
C THR A 33 0.02 0.65 -0.38
N LEU A 34 1.09 0.86 -1.14
CA LEU A 34 2.14 1.82 -0.80
C LEU A 34 1.68 3.27 -0.87
N GLU A 35 0.68 3.61 -1.70
CA GLU A 35 0.09 4.95 -1.78
C GLU A 35 -0.55 5.38 -0.45
N SER A 36 -1.12 4.44 0.30
CA SER A 36 -1.83 4.72 1.55
C SER A 36 -1.10 4.25 2.82
N LEU A 37 -0.07 3.42 2.66
CA LEU A 37 0.62 2.79 3.79
C LEU A 37 1.34 3.81 4.67
N ASN A 38 1.20 3.66 5.96
CA ASN A 38 2.04 4.33 6.94
C ASN A 38 3.40 3.60 7.01
N PHE A 39 4.19 3.79 5.93
CA PHE A 39 5.36 2.99 5.59
C PHE A 39 6.38 2.92 6.74
N TYR A 40 6.70 4.06 7.33
CA TYR A 40 7.68 4.12 8.42
C TYR A 40 7.23 3.39 9.68
N LYS A 41 5.95 3.50 10.06
CA LYS A 41 5.44 2.87 11.29
C LYS A 41 5.11 1.40 11.12
N GLU A 42 4.49 1.04 10.00
CA GLU A 42 4.04 -0.33 9.77
C GLU A 42 5.19 -1.26 9.38
N LEU A 43 6.23 -0.72 8.74
CA LEU A 43 7.41 -1.46 8.32
C LEU A 43 8.68 -1.08 9.08
N THR A 44 8.57 -0.59 10.31
CA THR A 44 9.68 -0.02 11.11
C THR A 44 11.00 -0.81 11.00
N SER A 45 10.94 -2.13 11.18
CA SER A 45 12.14 -2.99 11.13
C SER A 45 12.72 -3.18 9.73
N TYR A 46 11.93 -2.90 8.69
CA TYR A 46 12.32 -3.14 7.30
C TYR A 46 12.50 -1.86 6.49
N THR A 47 12.02 -0.72 6.97
CA THR A 47 12.06 0.55 6.23
C THR A 47 13.45 0.88 5.73
N LYS A 48 14.46 0.84 6.60
CA LYS A 48 15.85 1.14 6.21
C LYS A 48 16.41 0.13 5.21
N LEU A 49 16.09 -1.16 5.37
CA LEU A 49 16.48 -2.20 4.44
C LEU A 49 15.86 -1.98 3.05
N ILE A 50 14.55 -1.71 3.01
CA ILE A 50 13.83 -1.50 1.75
C ILE A 50 14.37 -0.27 1.02
N LEU A 51 14.49 0.86 1.71
CA LEU A 51 15.06 2.08 1.14
C LEU A 51 16.51 1.85 0.69
N GLY A 52 17.31 1.09 1.44
CA GLY A 52 18.67 0.73 1.06
C GLY A 52 18.72 -0.08 -0.23
N LYS A 53 17.81 -1.05 -0.41
CA LYS A 53 17.73 -1.85 -1.63
C LYS A 53 17.27 -1.05 -2.84
N ILE A 54 16.34 -0.11 -2.64
CA ILE A 54 15.93 0.84 -3.69
C ILE A 54 17.13 1.70 -4.11
N GLU A 55 17.91 2.21 -3.14
CA GLU A 55 19.11 2.99 -3.43
C GLU A 55 20.15 2.19 -4.22
N GLU A 56 20.47 0.96 -3.77
CA GLU A 56 21.38 0.06 -4.49
C GLU A 56 20.92 -0.18 -5.93
N HIS A 57 19.61 -0.41 -6.12
CA HIS A 57 19.05 -0.64 -7.45
C HIS A 57 19.19 0.59 -8.36
N ARG A 58 18.92 1.77 -7.83
CA ARG A 58 18.95 3.04 -8.57
C ARG A 58 20.38 3.52 -8.86
N ALA A 59 21.23 3.51 -7.84
CA ALA A 59 22.61 3.98 -7.94
C ALA A 59 23.54 2.98 -8.62
N LYS A 60 23.13 1.69 -8.74
CA LYS A 60 23.96 0.58 -9.18
C LYS A 60 25.26 0.42 -8.38
N VAL A 61 25.23 0.87 -7.13
CA VAL A 61 26.36 0.80 -6.18
C VAL A 61 25.85 0.20 -4.89
N ALA A 62 26.62 -0.72 -4.31
CA ALA A 62 26.27 -1.30 -3.01
C ALA A 62 26.24 -0.24 -1.92
N VAL A 63 25.19 -0.25 -1.12
CA VAL A 63 25.02 0.64 0.04
C VAL A 63 25.04 -0.18 1.30
N ASP A 64 25.95 0.12 2.22
CA ASP A 64 25.91 -0.50 3.53
C ASP A 64 24.82 0.16 4.40
N PHE A 65 23.59 -0.30 4.23
CA PHE A 65 22.45 0.17 5.03
C PHE A 65 22.55 -0.21 6.51
N ARG A 66 23.54 -1.01 6.92
CA ARG A 66 23.86 -1.28 8.33
C ARG A 66 24.75 -0.19 8.93
N ASP A 67 25.40 0.61 8.09
CA ASP A 67 26.18 1.75 8.57
C ASP A 67 25.27 2.66 9.42
N SER A 68 25.70 2.92 10.65
CA SER A 68 24.97 3.77 11.59
C SER A 68 24.87 5.22 11.14
N LYS A 69 25.75 5.66 10.24
CA LYS A 69 25.72 7.01 9.64
C LYS A 69 24.58 7.19 8.67
N ILE A 70 24.16 6.12 7.95
CA ILE A 70 23.04 6.18 7.04
C ILE A 70 21.75 5.96 7.84
N THR A 71 20.87 6.94 7.85
CA THR A 71 19.62 6.92 8.62
C THR A 71 18.43 7.32 7.75
N ILE A 72 17.23 7.01 8.22
CA ILE A 72 15.97 7.42 7.56
C ILE A 72 15.70 8.88 7.94
N GLU A 73 15.45 9.69 6.95
CA GLU A 73 15.04 11.09 7.09
C GLU A 73 13.60 11.27 6.60
N HIS A 74 12.84 12.04 7.38
CA HIS A 74 11.57 12.61 6.96
C HIS A 74 11.82 13.99 6.36
N ILE A 75 11.59 14.17 5.06
CA ILE A 75 11.79 15.51 4.44
C ILE A 75 10.86 16.53 5.11
N MET A 76 9.55 16.29 5.12
CA MET A 76 8.63 16.97 6.03
C MET A 76 8.82 16.38 7.43
N PRO A 77 9.26 17.16 8.41
CA PRO A 77 9.73 16.64 9.69
C PRO A 77 8.62 16.12 10.56
N GLN A 78 8.99 15.25 11.53
CA GLN A 78 8.00 14.66 12.45
C GLN A 78 7.32 15.70 13.35
N THR A 79 8.02 16.79 13.67
CA THR A 79 7.43 17.94 14.38
C THR A 79 7.26 19.09 13.40
N ILE A 80 6.01 19.43 13.09
CA ILE A 80 5.71 20.52 12.19
C ILE A 80 6.02 21.88 12.84
N THR A 81 6.79 22.72 12.14
CA THR A 81 7.10 24.08 12.56
C THR A 81 6.27 25.09 11.76
N THR A 82 6.29 26.37 12.17
CA THR A 82 5.61 27.44 11.41
C THR A 82 6.13 27.51 9.97
N ALA A 83 7.45 27.43 9.77
CA ALA A 83 8.05 27.43 8.43
C ALA A 83 7.54 26.26 7.57
N TRP A 84 7.29 25.09 8.17
CA TRP A 84 6.73 23.96 7.45
C TRP A 84 5.22 24.09 7.19
N ARG A 85 4.48 24.81 8.04
CA ARG A 85 3.08 25.17 7.76
C ARG A 85 2.99 26.11 6.56
N ASP A 86 3.86 27.09 6.50
CA ASP A 86 3.95 28.02 5.36
C ASP A 86 4.37 27.30 4.07
N GLU A 87 5.26 26.30 4.19
CA GLU A 87 5.70 25.45 3.08
C GLU A 87 4.57 24.61 2.49
N LEU A 88 3.73 23.98 3.35
CA LEU A 88 2.65 23.09 2.98
C LEU A 88 1.37 23.82 2.59
N GLY A 89 1.14 25.05 3.12
CA GLY A 89 -0.05 25.83 2.85
C GLY A 89 -1.21 25.58 3.83
N GLU A 90 -2.43 25.92 3.41
CA GLU A 90 -3.61 25.93 4.29
C GLU A 90 -3.94 24.55 4.88
N ASP A 91 -3.71 23.47 4.14
CA ASP A 91 -4.00 22.08 4.57
C ASP A 91 -2.81 21.41 5.28
N ALA A 92 -1.86 22.21 5.81
CA ALA A 92 -0.59 21.70 6.36
C ALA A 92 -0.76 20.60 7.41
N ASP A 93 -1.72 20.73 8.34
CA ASP A 93 -1.96 19.74 9.39
C ASP A 93 -2.53 18.43 8.83
N GLU A 94 -3.41 18.50 7.84
CA GLU A 94 -3.97 17.32 7.18
C GLU A 94 -2.91 16.60 6.34
N ILE A 95 -2.12 17.35 5.55
CA ILE A 95 -1.00 16.82 4.77
C ILE A 95 0.01 16.15 5.69
N HIS A 96 0.37 16.81 6.80
CA HIS A 96 1.30 16.28 7.78
C HIS A 96 0.78 14.97 8.40
N ALA A 97 -0.47 14.95 8.87
CA ALA A 97 -1.05 13.76 9.49
C ALA A 97 -1.10 12.57 8.52
N ARG A 98 -1.38 12.80 7.24
CA ARG A 98 -1.56 11.77 6.24
C ARG A 98 -0.26 11.27 5.63
N TYR A 99 0.68 12.15 5.33
CA TYR A 99 1.86 11.82 4.54
C TYR A 99 3.18 11.78 5.33
N LEU A 100 3.18 12.14 6.61
CA LEU A 100 4.39 12.16 7.42
C LEU A 100 5.22 10.88 7.30
N HIS A 101 4.58 9.73 7.43
CA HIS A 101 5.23 8.43 7.44
C HIS A 101 5.05 7.64 6.13
N ASN A 102 4.50 8.30 5.11
CA ASN A 102 4.35 7.72 3.79
C ASN A 102 5.70 7.63 3.07
N ILE A 103 5.87 6.63 2.20
CA ILE A 103 7.11 6.42 1.45
C ILE A 103 7.54 7.66 0.65
N GLY A 104 6.58 8.47 0.21
CA GLY A 104 6.82 9.73 -0.50
C GLY A 104 7.49 10.82 0.32
N ASN A 105 7.55 10.70 1.65
CA ASN A 105 8.21 11.65 2.53
C ASN A 105 9.52 11.12 3.13
N LEU A 106 9.98 9.94 2.70
CA LEU A 106 11.11 9.25 3.31
C LEU A 106 12.27 9.13 2.32
N ILE A 107 13.48 9.36 2.82
CA ILE A 107 14.74 9.09 2.12
C ILE A 107 15.76 8.47 3.07
N LEU A 108 16.86 7.96 2.52
CA LEU A 108 18.08 7.73 3.30
C LEU A 108 19.01 8.91 3.21
N THR A 109 19.73 9.21 4.27
CA THR A 109 20.72 10.28 4.33
C THR A 109 21.80 10.01 5.37
N GLU A 110 22.95 10.64 5.18
CA GLU A 110 24.04 10.71 6.14
C GLU A 110 23.91 11.92 7.11
N PHE A 111 22.93 12.80 6.87
CA PHE A 111 22.84 14.14 7.50
C PHE A 111 21.59 14.37 8.34
N ASN A 112 20.93 13.31 8.80
CA ASN A 112 19.66 13.40 9.53
C ASN A 112 19.73 14.36 10.74
N VAL A 113 20.82 14.28 11.53
CA VAL A 113 20.97 15.12 12.73
C VAL A 113 21.03 16.61 12.38
N GLU A 114 21.73 16.97 11.30
CA GLU A 114 21.87 18.34 10.85
C GLU A 114 20.60 18.86 10.16
N MET A 115 19.82 17.97 9.58
CA MET A 115 18.57 18.34 8.90
C MET A 115 17.40 18.52 9.87
N SER A 116 17.19 17.61 10.80
CA SER A 116 16.17 17.71 11.85
C SER A 116 14.88 18.41 11.38
N ASN A 117 14.41 19.41 12.13
CA ASN A 117 13.21 20.21 11.81
C ASN A 117 13.52 21.49 11.01
N THR A 118 14.68 21.59 10.38
CA THR A 118 15.04 22.76 9.58
C THR A 118 14.14 22.92 8.34
N SER A 119 14.12 24.12 7.74
CA SER A 119 13.35 24.40 6.53
C SER A 119 13.76 23.51 5.36
N PHE A 120 12.87 23.34 4.39
CA PHE A 120 13.15 22.56 3.18
C PHE A 120 14.41 23.04 2.45
N GLU A 121 14.59 24.36 2.33
CA GLU A 121 15.79 24.94 1.70
C GLU A 121 17.09 24.50 2.41
N ASN A 122 17.09 24.50 3.76
CA ASN A 122 18.26 24.07 4.52
C ASN A 122 18.50 22.55 4.36
N LYS A 123 17.45 21.73 4.31
CA LYS A 123 17.57 20.32 4.00
C LYS A 123 18.17 20.10 2.62
N LYS A 124 17.72 20.83 1.59
CA LYS A 124 18.31 20.79 0.24
C LYS A 124 19.80 21.10 0.25
N LYS A 125 20.21 22.17 0.93
CA LYS A 125 21.63 22.55 1.04
C LYS A 125 22.48 21.42 1.63
N ARG A 126 21.96 20.69 2.61
CA ARG A 126 22.66 19.53 3.19
C ARG A 126 22.69 18.34 2.24
N LEU A 127 21.56 18.01 1.64
CA LEU A 127 21.44 16.91 0.68
C LEU A 127 22.29 17.11 -0.57
N ALA A 128 22.63 18.34 -0.95
CA ALA A 128 23.51 18.61 -2.08
C ALA A 128 24.88 17.90 -1.98
N SER A 129 25.37 17.65 -0.76
CA SER A 129 26.61 16.92 -0.50
C SER A 129 26.41 15.43 -0.19
N SER A 130 25.18 14.90 -0.22
CA SER A 130 24.92 13.47 -0.02
C SER A 130 25.52 12.63 -1.13
N SER A 131 26.04 11.47 -0.77
CA SER A 131 26.50 10.47 -1.74
C SER A 131 25.35 9.62 -2.30
N LEU A 132 24.17 9.66 -1.67
CA LEU A 132 23.02 8.84 -2.03
C LEU A 132 22.22 9.44 -3.19
N ALA A 133 21.69 8.59 -4.08
CA ALA A 133 20.93 9.02 -5.26
C ALA A 133 19.59 9.68 -4.90
N TYR A 134 19.07 9.46 -3.69
CA TYR A 134 17.87 10.13 -3.18
C TYR A 134 17.91 11.65 -3.29
N ARG A 135 19.12 12.24 -3.18
CA ARG A 135 19.29 13.70 -3.35
C ARG A 135 18.73 14.21 -4.67
N LEU A 136 18.82 13.41 -5.75
CA LEU A 136 18.39 13.82 -7.09
C LEU A 136 16.89 14.06 -7.16
N ASP A 137 16.09 13.30 -6.37
CA ASP A 137 14.64 13.46 -6.33
C ASP A 137 14.19 14.73 -5.59
N ILE A 138 15.08 15.28 -4.77
CA ILE A 138 14.80 16.42 -3.88
C ILE A 138 15.35 17.74 -4.47
N MET A 139 16.50 17.66 -5.16
CA MET A 139 17.21 18.85 -5.62
C MET A 139 16.47 19.66 -6.68
N ASP A 140 15.63 19.03 -7.49
CA ASP A 140 14.82 19.68 -8.53
C ASP A 140 13.54 20.35 -7.98
N LYS A 141 13.15 20.09 -6.73
CA LYS A 141 11.95 20.66 -6.13
C LYS A 141 12.23 22.07 -5.58
N GLU A 142 11.38 23.02 -5.93
CA GLU A 142 11.43 24.37 -5.33
C GLU A 142 10.85 24.39 -3.93
N ARG A 143 9.78 23.63 -3.71
CA ARG A 143 9.05 23.51 -2.44
C ARG A 143 8.76 22.04 -2.15
N TRP A 144 8.56 21.72 -0.85
CA TRP A 144 8.08 20.41 -0.44
C TRP A 144 6.58 20.45 -0.13
N SER A 145 5.80 20.70 -1.16
CA SER A 145 4.35 20.74 -1.13
C SER A 145 3.73 19.33 -1.21
N LEU A 146 2.41 19.24 -1.08
CA LEU A 146 1.68 17.99 -1.33
C LEU A 146 2.00 17.40 -2.71
N GLU A 147 2.07 18.25 -3.74
CA GLU A 147 2.41 17.82 -5.10
C GLU A 147 3.81 17.19 -5.15
N SER A 148 4.80 17.81 -4.48
CA SER A 148 6.16 17.28 -4.39
C SER A 148 6.19 15.93 -3.66
N ILE A 149 5.45 15.79 -2.57
CA ILE A 149 5.32 14.54 -1.82
C ILE A 149 4.72 13.44 -2.71
N LEU A 150 3.62 13.73 -3.41
CA LEU A 150 2.96 12.76 -4.31
C LEU A 150 3.83 12.42 -5.52
N SER A 151 4.54 13.39 -6.08
CA SER A 151 5.52 13.16 -7.15
C SER A 151 6.64 12.22 -6.70
N HIS A 152 7.22 12.49 -5.52
CA HIS A 152 8.25 11.63 -4.94
C HIS A 152 7.70 10.25 -4.54
N GLN A 153 6.48 10.18 -3.99
CA GLN A 153 5.79 8.92 -3.71
C GLN A 153 5.73 8.03 -4.95
N LYS A 154 5.32 8.61 -6.09
CA LYS A 154 5.27 7.86 -7.36
C LYS A 154 6.64 7.32 -7.75
N VAL A 155 7.68 8.16 -7.69
CA VAL A 155 9.07 7.75 -7.99
C VAL A 155 9.51 6.61 -7.08
N MET A 156 9.20 6.69 -5.79
CA MET A 156 9.58 5.69 -4.81
C MET A 156 8.81 4.38 -4.98
N ILE A 157 7.52 4.44 -5.33
CA ILE A 157 6.72 3.24 -5.61
C ILE A 157 7.20 2.57 -6.88
N ASP A 158 7.47 3.33 -7.94
CA ASP A 158 8.01 2.79 -9.18
C ASP A 158 9.37 2.10 -8.93
N ALA A 159 10.26 2.75 -8.18
CA ALA A 159 11.55 2.20 -7.80
C ALA A 159 11.42 0.96 -6.89
N PHE A 160 10.43 0.92 -6.00
CA PHE A 160 10.12 -0.25 -5.19
C PHE A 160 9.71 -1.44 -6.08
N ILE A 161 8.77 -1.21 -7.01
CA ILE A 161 8.31 -2.24 -7.94
C ILE A 161 9.49 -2.75 -8.77
N ASP A 162 10.28 -1.86 -9.37
CA ASP A 162 11.45 -2.22 -10.16
C ASP A 162 12.49 -3.03 -9.36
N THR A 163 12.63 -2.74 -8.06
CA THR A 163 13.59 -3.41 -7.18
C THR A 163 13.13 -4.81 -6.77
N PHE A 164 11.82 -4.98 -6.51
CA PHE A 164 11.24 -6.17 -5.88
C PHE A 164 10.24 -6.92 -6.75
N SER A 165 10.05 -6.50 -8.00
CA SER A 165 9.11 -7.17 -8.90
C SER A 165 9.48 -8.62 -9.16
N LEU A 166 8.45 -9.43 -9.35
CA LEU A 166 8.66 -10.77 -9.90
C LEU A 166 9.06 -10.68 -11.37
N PRO A 167 9.83 -11.65 -11.90
CA PRO A 167 10.07 -11.75 -13.32
C PRO A 167 8.78 -11.65 -14.13
N GLU A 168 8.83 -10.97 -15.29
CA GLU A 168 7.66 -10.64 -16.13
C GLU A 168 6.78 -11.85 -16.47
N GLU A 169 7.40 -13.03 -16.63
CA GLU A 169 6.71 -14.29 -16.87
C GLU A 169 5.73 -14.69 -15.77
N TYR A 170 5.91 -14.16 -14.54
CA TYR A 170 5.06 -14.40 -13.36
C TYR A 170 4.08 -13.27 -13.05
N GLN A 171 4.26 -12.13 -13.72
CA GLN A 171 3.33 -10.99 -13.62
C GLN A 171 2.13 -11.15 -14.57
N ARG A 172 2.15 -12.19 -15.45
CA ARG A 172 1.19 -12.31 -16.54
C ARG A 172 -0.26 -12.43 -16.08
N ALA A 173 -1.06 -11.70 -16.81
CA ALA A 173 -2.50 -11.45 -16.78
C ALA A 173 -3.46 -12.66 -16.63
N GLU A 174 -3.00 -13.91 -16.64
CA GLU A 174 -3.86 -15.08 -16.39
C GLU A 174 -4.43 -15.09 -14.97
N ASN A 175 -3.69 -14.53 -14.01
CA ASN A 175 -4.18 -14.37 -12.66
C ASN A 175 -5.26 -13.27 -12.57
N TRP A 176 -5.21 -12.24 -13.39
CA TRP A 176 -6.23 -11.18 -13.46
C TRP A 176 -7.54 -11.66 -14.08
N LYS A 177 -7.47 -12.50 -15.11
CA LYS A 177 -8.68 -13.12 -15.69
C LYS A 177 -9.38 -14.02 -14.67
N ARG A 178 -8.64 -14.66 -13.76
CA ARG A 178 -9.23 -15.41 -12.65
C ARG A 178 -9.84 -14.51 -11.59
N ILE A 179 -9.23 -13.36 -11.28
CA ILE A 179 -9.79 -12.39 -10.32
C ILE A 179 -11.07 -11.77 -10.89
N SER A 180 -11.05 -11.30 -12.13
CA SER A 180 -12.24 -10.77 -12.78
C SER A 180 -13.31 -11.84 -13.01
N GLN A 181 -12.96 -13.12 -13.24
CA GLN A 181 -13.90 -14.22 -13.27
C GLN A 181 -14.46 -14.58 -11.89
N VAL A 182 -13.64 -14.54 -10.84
CA VAL A 182 -14.09 -14.77 -9.45
C VAL A 182 -15.01 -13.66 -8.96
N ILE A 183 -14.82 -12.42 -9.43
CA ILE A 183 -15.74 -11.30 -9.14
C ILE A 183 -17.04 -11.42 -9.93
N THR A 184 -17.04 -12.09 -11.08
CA THR A 184 -18.25 -12.38 -11.88
C THR A 184 -18.94 -13.71 -11.50
N ASP A 185 -18.21 -14.71 -11.02
CA ASP A 185 -18.76 -15.95 -10.49
C ASP A 185 -18.87 -15.83 -8.96
N PHE A 186 -20.10 -15.73 -8.49
CA PHE A 186 -20.45 -15.62 -7.07
C PHE A 186 -19.73 -16.66 -6.20
N SER A 187 -18.56 -16.34 -5.74
CA SER A 187 -17.96 -17.06 -4.62
C SER A 187 -18.52 -16.52 -3.30
N PRO A 188 -18.83 -17.37 -2.33
CA PRO A 188 -19.28 -16.91 -1.02
C PRO A 188 -18.26 -15.92 -0.45
N LEU A 189 -18.74 -14.84 0.16
CA LEU A 189 -17.93 -13.85 0.91
C LEU A 189 -17.22 -14.60 2.06
N ASP A 190 -16.07 -15.17 1.78
CA ASP A 190 -15.20 -15.73 2.80
C ASP A 190 -14.06 -14.74 3.14
N SER A 191 -13.31 -15.06 4.18
CA SER A 191 -12.22 -14.20 4.67
C SER A 191 -11.08 -13.97 3.66
N GLY A 192 -11.06 -14.69 2.53
CA GLY A 192 -10.08 -14.52 1.45
C GLY A 192 -10.43 -13.38 0.49
N ILE A 193 -11.73 -13.10 0.29
CA ILE A 193 -12.21 -12.08 -0.65
C ILE A 193 -11.84 -10.66 -0.21
N ASN A 194 -11.83 -10.38 1.09
CA ASN A 194 -11.50 -9.05 1.61
C ASN A 194 -10.11 -8.54 1.16
N ARG A 195 -9.16 -9.42 0.88
CA ARG A 195 -7.83 -9.06 0.38
C ARG A 195 -7.80 -8.85 -1.13
N LEU A 196 -8.65 -9.57 -1.87
CA LEU A 196 -8.75 -9.45 -3.34
C LEU A 196 -9.43 -8.13 -3.75
N LEU A 197 -10.29 -7.60 -2.89
CA LEU A 197 -11.08 -6.40 -3.14
C LEU A 197 -10.42 -5.13 -2.56
N ALA A 198 -9.28 -5.27 -1.86
CA ALA A 198 -8.56 -4.12 -1.32
C ALA A 198 -8.02 -3.25 -2.46
N GLY A 199 -8.48 -2.01 -2.53
CA GLY A 199 -8.11 -1.05 -3.57
C GLY A 199 -9.03 -1.03 -4.79
N GLU A 200 -9.91 -2.03 -4.97
CA GLU A 200 -10.86 -2.05 -6.07
C GLU A 200 -12.11 -1.22 -5.77
N LYS A 201 -12.62 -0.51 -6.80
CA LYS A 201 -13.91 0.19 -6.70
C LYS A 201 -15.00 -0.69 -7.29
N PRO A 202 -16.03 -1.05 -6.52
CA PRO A 202 -17.14 -1.81 -7.04
C PRO A 202 -17.94 -0.95 -8.05
N VAL A 203 -18.43 -1.58 -9.10
CA VAL A 203 -19.25 -0.92 -10.13
C VAL A 203 -20.71 -1.38 -10.11
N SER A 204 -20.96 -2.58 -9.62
CA SER A 204 -22.32 -3.12 -9.45
C SER A 204 -22.35 -4.21 -8.40
N ILE A 205 -23.52 -4.43 -7.84
CA ILE A 205 -23.87 -5.60 -7.02
C ILE A 205 -25.01 -6.36 -7.69
N ARG A 206 -24.91 -7.68 -7.74
CA ARG A 206 -26.00 -8.54 -8.19
C ARG A 206 -26.39 -9.51 -7.09
N LEU A 207 -27.69 -9.59 -6.82
CA LEU A 207 -28.27 -10.60 -5.93
C LEU A 207 -29.38 -11.31 -6.69
N ASP A 208 -29.19 -12.57 -7.01
CA ASP A 208 -30.01 -13.35 -7.94
C ASP A 208 -30.16 -12.62 -9.30
N ASP A 209 -31.39 -12.25 -9.68
CA ASP A 209 -31.69 -11.59 -10.96
C ASP A 209 -31.68 -10.05 -10.87
N VAL A 210 -31.45 -9.49 -9.67
CA VAL A 210 -31.46 -8.04 -9.47
C VAL A 210 -30.02 -7.52 -9.45
N THR A 211 -29.73 -6.59 -10.36
CA THR A 211 -28.44 -5.88 -10.43
C THR A 211 -28.66 -4.42 -10.08
N ALA A 212 -27.82 -3.87 -9.20
CA ALA A 212 -27.81 -2.47 -8.83
C ALA A 212 -26.41 -1.87 -9.05
N PRO A 213 -26.28 -0.67 -9.66
CA PRO A 213 -25.01 0.01 -9.77
C PRO A 213 -24.57 0.49 -8.40
N VAL A 214 -23.26 0.49 -8.16
CA VAL A 214 -22.62 0.99 -6.92
C VAL A 214 -21.30 1.65 -7.26
N HIS A 215 -20.88 2.61 -6.42
CA HIS A 215 -19.65 3.38 -6.63
C HIS A 215 -18.70 3.31 -5.42
N SER A 216 -19.10 2.58 -4.38
CA SER A 216 -18.31 2.39 -3.17
C SER A 216 -18.68 1.08 -2.46
N TRP A 217 -17.78 0.55 -1.64
CA TRP A 217 -18.05 -0.62 -0.80
C TRP A 217 -19.16 -0.38 0.22
N GLN A 218 -19.34 0.86 0.64
CA GLN A 218 -20.43 1.28 1.51
C GLN A 218 -21.79 1.13 0.79
N GLU A 219 -21.86 1.51 -0.48
CA GLU A 219 -23.05 1.32 -1.31
C GLU A 219 -23.33 -0.16 -1.61
N VAL A 220 -22.28 -0.98 -1.82
CA VAL A 220 -22.44 -2.44 -1.94
C VAL A 220 -23.14 -2.98 -0.71
N PHE A 221 -22.66 -2.65 0.48
CA PHE A 221 -23.24 -3.11 1.74
C PHE A 221 -24.70 -2.65 1.90
N LEU A 222 -24.97 -1.36 1.66
CA LEU A 222 -26.32 -0.80 1.78
C LEU A 222 -27.29 -1.41 0.76
N ASN A 223 -26.89 -1.58 -0.49
CA ASN A 223 -27.72 -2.22 -1.51
C ASN A 223 -27.92 -3.70 -1.23
N PHE A 224 -26.90 -4.42 -0.75
CA PHE A 224 -27.04 -5.79 -0.30
C PHE A 224 -28.11 -5.91 0.79
N ILE A 225 -28.04 -5.09 1.85
CA ILE A 225 -29.04 -5.07 2.91
C ILE A 225 -30.44 -4.78 2.37
N LYS A 226 -30.60 -3.78 1.48
CA LYS A 226 -31.89 -3.48 0.84
C LYS A 226 -32.44 -4.65 0.05
N LEU A 227 -31.62 -5.27 -0.78
CA LEU A 227 -32.01 -6.42 -1.61
C LEU A 227 -32.39 -7.63 -0.75
N VAL A 228 -31.65 -7.88 0.33
CA VAL A 228 -31.91 -8.96 1.29
C VAL A 228 -33.24 -8.71 2.04
N ILE A 229 -33.47 -7.49 2.51
CA ILE A 229 -34.71 -7.13 3.24
C ILE A 229 -35.95 -7.25 2.36
N GLN A 230 -35.83 -6.96 1.06
CA GLN A 230 -36.95 -7.10 0.11
C GLN A 230 -37.38 -8.54 -0.15
N LYS A 231 -36.51 -9.53 0.14
CA LYS A 231 -36.82 -10.94 -0.03
C LYS A 231 -37.33 -11.57 1.26
N ARG A 232 -38.66 -11.88 1.32
CA ARG A 232 -39.29 -12.53 2.47
C ARG A 232 -38.62 -13.90 2.85
N THR A 233 -38.18 -14.65 1.88
CA THR A 233 -37.48 -15.94 2.08
C THR A 233 -36.13 -15.77 2.77
N THR A 234 -35.41 -14.69 2.47
CA THR A 234 -34.10 -14.42 3.06
C THR A 234 -34.25 -13.94 4.51
N LEU A 235 -35.29 -13.16 4.82
CA LEU A 235 -35.60 -12.80 6.21
C LEU A 235 -35.94 -13.99 7.08
N GLN A 236 -36.64 -15.00 6.52
CA GLN A 236 -36.91 -16.25 7.25
C GLN A 236 -35.60 -17.02 7.48
N TYR A 237 -34.76 -17.16 6.47
CA TYR A 237 -33.46 -17.81 6.60
C TYR A 237 -32.55 -17.12 7.62
N LEU A 238 -32.52 -15.77 7.66
CA LEU A 238 -31.78 -15.02 8.65
C LEU A 238 -32.34 -15.23 10.06
N LYS A 239 -33.65 -15.26 10.22
CA LYS A 239 -34.29 -15.54 11.51
C LYS A 239 -33.98 -16.96 12.01
N ASP A 240 -34.04 -17.96 11.12
CA ASP A 240 -33.79 -19.36 11.45
C ASP A 240 -32.30 -19.64 11.74
N ASN A 241 -31.39 -18.78 11.26
CA ASN A 241 -29.93 -18.87 11.47
C ASN A 241 -29.39 -17.79 12.39
N GLN A 242 -30.24 -17.03 13.05
CA GLN A 242 -29.86 -15.87 13.89
C GLN A 242 -28.81 -16.24 14.95
N GLN A 243 -28.96 -17.38 15.62
CA GLN A 243 -27.99 -17.87 16.61
C GLN A 243 -26.59 -18.17 16.03
N ARG A 244 -26.48 -18.57 14.76
CA ARG A 244 -25.19 -18.83 14.12
C ARG A 244 -24.46 -17.56 13.69
N LEU A 245 -25.18 -16.50 13.35
CA LEU A 245 -24.62 -15.23 12.90
C LEU A 245 -24.19 -14.34 14.09
N PHE A 246 -24.96 -14.37 15.20
CA PHE A 246 -24.67 -13.54 16.38
C PHE A 246 -23.67 -14.16 17.34
N ASN A 247 -23.54 -15.47 17.43
CA ASN A 247 -22.50 -16.12 18.24
C ASN A 247 -21.07 -15.92 17.73
N ARG A 248 -20.87 -15.31 16.56
CA ARG A 248 -19.54 -14.88 16.08
C ARG A 248 -19.20 -13.44 16.41
N THR A 249 -20.16 -12.61 16.80
CA THR A 249 -19.95 -11.20 17.15
C THR A 249 -19.54 -11.01 18.61
N ASP A 250 -19.90 -11.93 19.50
CA ASP A 250 -19.49 -11.90 20.91
C ASP A 250 -18.01 -12.28 21.15
N ALA A 251 -17.29 -12.68 20.11
CA ALA A 251 -15.86 -12.97 20.17
C ALA A 251 -14.96 -11.80 19.72
N LEU A 252 -15.55 -10.61 19.47
CA LEU A 252 -14.84 -9.41 18.96
C LEU A 252 -15.17 -8.13 19.73
N LEU A 253 -15.67 -8.25 20.98
CA LEU A 253 -15.75 -7.13 21.94
C LEU A 253 -14.78 -7.34 23.09
#